data_7bf7f591806821f265fa324933761a30
#
_entry.id   7bf7f591806821f265fa324933761a30
#
_cell.length_a   1.000
_cell.length_b   1.000
_cell.length_c   1.000
_cell.angle_alpha   90.00
_cell.angle_beta   90.00
_cell.angle_gamma   90.00
#
_symmetry.space_group_name_H-M   'P 1'
#
loop_
_entity.id
_entity.type
_entity.pdbx_description
1 polymer ?
#
loop_
_entity_poly.entity_id
_entity_poly.type
_entity_poly.pdbx_seq_one_letter_code
_entity_poly.pdbx_strand_id
1 'polypeptide(L)'
;VEVAISWLSRVFGFNELLRVVCEGGWIAHADLELENGVIMLDAARGDYAPRKDYRKPILDGHVCSYTFVCVEDVDKHFERARAEGATIVYPPEDKEWGLRQYTAKDYEGHTWEFSQHIGDPPPEEWEATTAHATGEFRP
;
A
#
# COMPACT_ATOMS: atom_id res chain seq x y z
N VAL A 1 9.01 -6.54 12.02
CA VAL A 1 8.46 -5.16 11.96
C VAL A 1 9.56 -4.15 11.64
N GLU A 2 10.74 -4.14 12.32
CA GLU A 2 11.78 -3.13 12.08
C GLU A 2 12.26 -3.06 10.63
N VAL A 3 12.52 -4.20 10.00
CA VAL A 3 12.90 -4.25 8.58
C VAL A 3 11.77 -3.71 7.69
N ALA A 4 10.50 -4.00 8.03
CA ALA A 4 9.35 -3.48 7.30
C ALA A 4 9.25 -1.96 7.39
N ILE A 5 9.41 -1.38 8.60
CA ILE A 5 9.43 0.07 8.80
C ILE A 5 10.51 0.71 7.91
N SER A 6 11.75 0.23 8.03
CA SER A 6 12.88 0.79 7.28
C SER A 6 12.69 0.69 5.76
N TRP A 7 12.18 -0.44 5.29
CA TRP A 7 11.94 -0.67 3.87
C TRP A 7 10.81 0.21 3.33
N LEU A 8 9.63 0.21 3.99
CA LEU A 8 8.47 1.00 3.57
C LEU A 8 8.76 2.51 3.60
N SER A 9 9.51 2.97 4.60
CA SER A 9 9.91 4.38 4.66
C SER A 9 10.86 4.76 3.53
N ARG A 10 11.84 3.93 3.23
CA ARG A 10 12.80 4.20 2.17
C ARG A 10 12.19 4.08 0.77
N VAL A 11 11.45 3.02 0.51
CA VAL A 11 10.97 2.67 -0.83
C VAL A 11 9.68 3.41 -1.18
N PHE A 12 8.67 3.33 -0.31
CA PHE A 12 7.36 3.93 -0.55
C PHE A 12 7.14 5.29 0.11
N GLY A 13 8.07 5.73 0.95
CA GLY A 13 8.01 7.07 1.54
C GLY A 13 7.18 7.20 2.79
N PHE A 14 6.81 6.09 3.42
CA PHE A 14 6.10 6.14 4.68
C PHE A 14 6.91 6.82 5.80
N ASN A 15 6.22 7.59 6.63
CA ASN A 15 6.74 8.16 7.86
C ASN A 15 6.29 7.33 9.06
N GLU A 16 7.21 7.02 9.96
CA GLU A 16 6.85 6.33 11.20
C GLU A 16 6.20 7.31 12.18
N LEU A 17 5.00 6.96 12.66
CA LEU A 17 4.26 7.72 13.68
C LEU A 17 4.44 7.13 15.07
N LEU A 18 4.46 5.81 15.18
CA LEU A 18 4.49 5.09 16.45
C LEU A 18 5.23 3.77 16.28
N ARG A 19 5.96 3.36 17.32
CA ARG A 19 6.39 1.97 17.49
C ARG A 19 6.21 1.53 18.94
N VAL A 20 5.80 0.28 19.10
CA VAL A 20 5.68 -0.37 20.39
C VAL A 20 6.81 -1.38 20.53
N VAL A 21 7.72 -1.11 21.46
CA VAL A 21 8.89 -1.96 21.74
C VAL A 21 8.60 -2.76 23.02
N CYS A 22 8.74 -4.08 22.92
CA CYS A 22 8.55 -5.00 24.05
C CYS A 22 9.87 -5.30 24.76
N GLU A 23 9.76 -5.96 25.91
CA GLU A 23 10.92 -6.47 26.65
C GLU A 23 11.80 -7.35 25.73
N GLY A 24 13.10 -7.14 25.77
CA GLY A 24 14.04 -7.77 24.82
C GLY A 24 14.24 -7.00 23.52
N GLY A 25 13.67 -5.80 23.38
CA GLY A 25 13.97 -4.85 22.28
C GLY A 25 13.31 -5.14 20.93
N TRP A 26 12.38 -6.09 20.84
CA TRP A 26 11.67 -6.35 19.59
C TRP A 26 10.43 -5.45 19.43
N ILE A 27 10.10 -5.11 18.20
CA ILE A 27 8.96 -4.24 17.86
C ILE A 27 7.72 -5.12 17.65
N ALA A 28 6.71 -4.91 18.49
CA ALA A 28 5.43 -5.61 18.44
C ALA A 28 4.50 -4.99 17.40
N HIS A 29 4.49 -3.66 17.34
CA HIS A 29 3.55 -2.88 16.54
C HIS A 29 4.20 -1.58 16.05
N ALA A 30 3.77 -1.09 14.90
CA ALA A 30 4.11 0.25 14.41
C ALA A 30 2.99 0.83 13.55
N ASP A 31 2.81 2.15 13.64
CA ASP A 31 1.96 2.93 12.74
C ASP A 31 2.85 3.71 11.77
N LEU A 32 2.53 3.63 10.48
CA LEU A 32 3.21 4.36 9.43
C LEU A 32 2.19 5.18 8.63
N GLU A 33 2.55 6.41 8.30
CA GLU A 33 1.74 7.35 7.54
C GLU A 33 2.33 7.58 6.15
N LEU A 34 1.47 7.60 5.15
CA LEU A 34 1.77 8.14 3.82
C LEU A 34 0.59 9.00 3.36
N GLU A 35 0.86 10.24 2.98
CA GLU A 35 -0.17 11.26 2.69
C GLU A 35 -1.16 11.38 3.87
N ASN A 36 -2.42 11.09 3.65
CA ASN A 36 -3.47 11.13 4.68
C ASN A 36 -3.88 9.73 5.18
N GLY A 37 -3.13 8.69 4.81
CA GLY A 37 -3.42 7.31 5.17
C GLY A 37 -2.45 6.75 6.20
N VAL A 38 -2.97 5.96 7.13
CA VAL A 38 -2.17 5.25 8.13
C VAL A 38 -2.32 3.75 7.93
N ILE A 39 -1.19 3.05 7.95
CA ILE A 39 -1.13 1.60 8.00
C ILE A 39 -0.57 1.15 9.35
N MET A 40 -0.99 -0.02 9.80
CA MET A 40 -0.54 -0.64 11.02
C MET A 40 0.24 -1.92 10.71
N LEU A 41 1.40 -2.06 11.32
CA LEU A 41 2.26 -3.23 11.22
C LEU A 41 2.26 -3.99 12.53
N ASP A 42 1.91 -5.26 12.49
CA ASP A 42 1.97 -6.15 13.65
C ASP A 42 3.03 -7.25 13.45
N ALA A 43 3.67 -7.64 14.55
CA ALA A 43 4.60 -8.75 14.53
C ALA A 43 3.87 -10.08 14.37
N ALA A 44 4.22 -10.84 13.33
CA ALA A 44 3.72 -12.21 13.12
C ALA A 44 4.49 -13.21 14.01
N ARG A 45 4.49 -12.98 15.33
CA ARG A 45 5.08 -13.90 16.33
C ARG A 45 3.98 -14.74 16.98
N GLY A 46 4.16 -16.05 17.00
CA GLY A 46 3.16 -16.98 17.50
C GLY A 46 2.80 -16.83 18.99
N ASP A 47 3.66 -16.17 19.78
CA ASP A 47 3.46 -15.86 21.19
C ASP A 47 2.81 -14.49 21.45
N TYR A 48 2.84 -13.60 20.45
CA TYR A 48 2.32 -12.24 20.59
C TYR A 48 1.19 -11.92 19.60
N ALA A 49 1.13 -12.59 18.46
CA ALA A 49 0.13 -12.26 17.44
C ALA A 49 -1.26 -12.12 18.09
N PRO A 50 -1.94 -10.99 17.93
CA PRO A 50 -3.29 -10.79 18.49
C PRO A 50 -4.27 -11.81 17.93
N ARG A 51 -3.90 -12.43 16.82
CA ARG A 51 -4.60 -13.55 16.19
C ARG A 51 -3.58 -14.57 15.69
N LYS A 52 -3.80 -15.83 16.03
CA LYS A 52 -2.91 -16.95 15.66
C LYS A 52 -2.89 -17.27 14.16
N ASP A 53 -3.84 -16.71 13.42
CA ASP A 53 -3.99 -16.85 11.97
C ASP A 53 -3.24 -15.78 11.15
N TYR A 54 -2.60 -14.82 11.81
CA TYR A 54 -1.78 -13.81 11.14
C TYR A 54 -0.47 -14.43 10.65
N ARG A 55 -0.22 -14.30 9.36
CA ARG A 55 1.01 -14.73 8.71
C ARG A 55 1.31 -13.85 7.49
N LYS A 56 2.55 -13.93 7.02
CA LYS A 56 2.96 -13.29 5.76
C LYS A 56 2.20 -13.86 4.57
N PRO A 57 2.08 -13.10 3.46
CA PRO A 57 1.52 -13.62 2.21
C PRO A 57 2.23 -14.89 1.76
N ILE A 58 1.47 -15.79 1.16
CA ILE A 58 2.03 -16.97 0.47
C ILE A 58 2.41 -16.54 -0.93
N LEU A 59 3.70 -16.68 -1.28
CA LEU A 59 4.22 -16.28 -2.59
C LEU A 59 3.96 -17.38 -3.64
N ASP A 60 2.69 -17.68 -3.89
CA ASP A 60 2.26 -18.68 -4.89
C ASP A 60 1.78 -18.04 -6.22
N GLY A 61 1.92 -16.71 -6.34
CA GLY A 61 1.49 -15.95 -7.51
C GLY A 61 0.05 -15.44 -7.46
N HIS A 62 -0.73 -15.81 -6.43
CA HIS A 62 -2.09 -15.34 -6.26
C HIS A 62 -2.15 -14.13 -5.33
N VAL A 63 -3.09 -13.22 -5.61
CA VAL A 63 -3.35 -12.01 -4.80
C VAL A 63 -4.79 -12.10 -4.29
N CYS A 64 -4.95 -12.15 -2.97
CA CYS A 64 -6.27 -12.16 -2.34
C CYS A 64 -6.72 -10.75 -1.91
N SER A 65 -5.77 -9.84 -1.73
CA SER A 65 -6.01 -8.46 -1.34
C SER A 65 -4.81 -7.60 -1.73
N TYR A 66 -5.03 -6.31 -1.88
CA TYR A 66 -3.97 -5.32 -2.06
C TYR A 66 -4.29 -4.08 -1.23
N THR A 67 -3.25 -3.32 -0.90
CA THR A 67 -3.40 -2.03 -0.22
C THR A 67 -3.44 -0.94 -1.28
N PHE A 68 -4.56 -0.22 -1.33
CA PHE A 68 -4.74 0.92 -2.22
C PHE A 68 -4.33 2.20 -1.49
N VAL A 69 -3.45 2.99 -2.09
CA VAL A 69 -2.93 4.23 -1.50
C VAL A 69 -3.03 5.36 -2.52
N CYS A 70 -3.71 6.44 -2.15
CA CYS A 70 -3.70 7.66 -2.94
C CYS A 70 -2.42 8.44 -2.67
N VAL A 71 -1.77 8.91 -3.73
CA VAL A 71 -0.57 9.74 -3.67
C VAL A 71 -0.75 10.98 -4.56
N GLU A 72 -0.11 12.07 -4.19
CA GLU A 72 -0.22 13.34 -4.90
C GLU A 72 0.40 13.28 -6.32
N ASP A 73 1.54 12.58 -6.46
CA ASP A 73 2.28 12.44 -7.72
C ASP A 73 2.73 10.97 -7.90
N VAL A 74 1.93 10.21 -8.64
CA VAL A 74 2.16 8.77 -8.82
C VAL A 74 3.41 8.46 -9.64
N ASP A 75 3.78 9.31 -10.58
CA ASP A 75 4.99 9.11 -11.41
C ASP A 75 6.25 9.31 -10.58
N LYS A 76 6.30 10.36 -9.77
CA LYS A 76 7.41 10.62 -8.86
C LYS A 76 7.53 9.53 -7.80
N HIS A 77 6.39 9.07 -7.26
CA HIS A 77 6.34 7.97 -6.29
C HIS A 77 6.86 6.67 -6.92
N PHE A 78 6.43 6.35 -8.15
CA PHE A 78 6.90 5.21 -8.92
C PHE A 78 8.41 5.23 -9.15
N GLU A 79 8.96 6.37 -9.60
CA GLU A 79 10.40 6.49 -9.84
C GLU A 79 11.22 6.26 -8.56
N ARG A 80 10.76 6.77 -7.44
CA ARG A 80 11.35 6.48 -6.13
C ARG A 80 11.28 4.98 -5.81
N ALA A 81 10.09 4.39 -5.87
CA ALA A 81 9.89 2.98 -5.54
C ALA A 81 10.77 2.07 -6.41
N ARG A 82 10.84 2.36 -7.70
CA ARG A 82 11.68 1.64 -8.67
C ARG A 82 13.17 1.77 -8.35
N ALA A 83 13.64 2.99 -8.11
CA ALA A 83 15.05 3.26 -7.81
C ALA A 83 15.50 2.60 -6.51
N GLU A 84 14.60 2.51 -5.52
CA GLU A 84 14.86 1.90 -4.21
C GLU A 84 14.59 0.38 -4.16
N GLY A 85 14.26 -0.24 -5.31
CA GLY A 85 14.22 -1.69 -5.46
C GLY A 85 12.88 -2.36 -5.16
N ALA A 86 11.76 -1.66 -5.30
CA ALA A 86 10.44 -2.31 -5.29
C ALA A 86 10.29 -3.25 -6.48
N THR A 87 9.57 -4.35 -6.28
CA THR A 87 9.18 -5.23 -7.39
C THR A 87 7.96 -4.62 -8.10
N ILE A 88 8.19 -4.02 -9.25
CA ILE A 88 7.12 -3.43 -10.05
C ILE A 88 6.36 -4.54 -10.78
N VAL A 89 5.03 -4.57 -10.58
CA VAL A 89 4.11 -5.50 -11.25
C VAL A 89 3.55 -4.86 -12.52
N TYR A 90 3.03 -3.64 -12.39
CA TYR A 90 2.54 -2.82 -13.50
C TYR A 90 3.10 -1.40 -13.36
N PRO A 91 3.65 -0.80 -14.43
CA PRO A 91 4.09 0.59 -14.41
C PRO A 91 2.89 1.56 -14.38
N PRO A 92 3.12 2.87 -14.16
CA PRO A 92 2.05 3.87 -14.19
C PRO A 92 1.28 3.90 -15.51
N GLU A 93 -0.03 3.81 -15.41
CA GLU A 93 -0.96 3.83 -16.54
C GLU A 93 -2.23 4.60 -16.16
N ASP A 94 -2.75 5.37 -17.11
CA ASP A 94 -4.04 6.05 -16.96
C ASP A 94 -5.17 5.04 -17.12
N LYS A 95 -6.09 5.04 -16.17
CA LYS A 95 -7.25 4.18 -16.15
C LYS A 95 -8.48 4.95 -16.63
N GLU A 96 -9.36 4.26 -17.32
CA GLU A 96 -10.58 4.84 -17.91
C GLU A 96 -11.51 5.46 -16.86
N TRP A 97 -11.41 5.03 -15.60
CA TRP A 97 -12.16 5.57 -14.48
C TRP A 97 -11.52 6.79 -13.78
N GLY A 98 -10.53 7.42 -14.40
CA GLY A 98 -9.97 8.70 -13.96
C GLY A 98 -8.86 8.62 -12.93
N LEU A 99 -8.20 7.48 -12.83
CA LEU A 99 -7.03 7.30 -11.98
C LEU A 99 -5.79 6.99 -12.81
N ARG A 100 -4.64 7.52 -12.41
CA ARG A 100 -3.33 7.05 -12.88
C ARG A 100 -2.74 6.17 -11.80
N GLN A 101 -2.40 4.92 -12.12
CA GLN A 101 -2.09 3.88 -11.15
C GLN A 101 -0.84 3.08 -11.53
N TYR A 102 -0.10 2.62 -10.52
CA TYR A 102 0.89 1.56 -10.68
C TYR A 102 0.80 0.54 -9.55
N THR A 103 1.28 -0.67 -9.79
CA THR A 103 1.25 -1.76 -8.83
C THR A 103 2.66 -2.25 -8.53
N ALA A 104 2.97 -2.40 -7.25
CA ALA A 104 4.24 -2.94 -6.78
C ALA A 104 4.04 -3.99 -5.69
N LYS A 105 5.07 -4.79 -5.45
CA LYS A 105 5.16 -5.66 -4.28
C LYS A 105 6.28 -5.19 -3.36
N ASP A 106 6.02 -5.28 -2.06
CA ASP A 106 7.07 -5.11 -1.07
C ASP A 106 7.94 -6.39 -0.96
N TYR A 107 8.99 -6.32 -0.12
CA TYR A 107 9.94 -7.42 0.05
C TYR A 107 9.32 -8.65 0.76
N GLU A 108 8.17 -8.51 1.41
CA GLU A 108 7.40 -9.61 2.02
C GLU A 108 6.33 -10.17 1.08
N GLY A 109 6.10 -9.54 -0.09
CA GLY A 109 5.16 -9.97 -1.11
C GLY A 109 3.76 -9.40 -0.99
N HIS A 110 3.52 -8.42 -0.10
CA HIS A 110 2.25 -7.69 -0.10
C HIS A 110 2.13 -6.86 -1.37
N THR A 111 0.95 -6.86 -1.94
CA THR A 111 0.65 -6.07 -3.14
C THR A 111 0.12 -4.71 -2.75
N TRP A 112 0.68 -3.68 -3.39
CA TRP A 112 0.36 -2.27 -3.22
C TRP A 112 -0.06 -1.68 -4.55
N GLU A 113 -1.14 -0.90 -4.56
CA GLU A 113 -1.57 -0.10 -5.69
C GLU A 113 -1.55 1.36 -5.29
N PHE A 114 -0.71 2.14 -5.96
CA PHE A 114 -0.59 3.58 -5.75
C PHE A 114 -1.31 4.31 -6.86
N SER A 115 -2.12 5.30 -6.50
CA SER A 115 -3.04 5.97 -7.40
C SER A 115 -3.03 7.47 -7.22
N GLN A 116 -3.11 8.18 -8.34
CA GLN A 116 -3.34 9.61 -8.40
C GLN A 116 -4.66 9.85 -9.13
N HIS A 117 -5.50 10.73 -8.59
CA HIS A 117 -6.71 11.17 -9.27
C HIS A 117 -6.35 12.11 -10.43
N ILE A 118 -6.82 11.81 -11.64
CA ILE A 118 -6.54 12.59 -12.85
C ILE A 118 -7.81 13.09 -13.56
N GLY A 119 -8.99 12.66 -13.14
CA GLY A 119 -10.26 13.10 -13.73
C GLY A 119 -11.46 12.31 -13.24
N ASP A 120 -12.65 12.76 -13.64
CA ASP A 120 -13.94 12.16 -13.29
C ASP A 120 -14.74 11.84 -14.57
N PRO A 121 -14.29 10.87 -15.39
CA PRO A 121 -15.02 10.47 -16.59
C PRO A 121 -16.38 9.85 -16.21
N PRO A 122 -17.44 10.11 -16.97
CA PRO A 122 -18.73 9.50 -16.70
C PRO A 122 -18.66 7.97 -16.90
N PRO A 123 -19.46 7.20 -16.14
CA PRO A 123 -19.40 5.73 -16.16
C PRO A 123 -19.53 5.10 -17.56
N GLU A 124 -20.26 5.73 -18.45
CA GLU A 124 -20.48 5.27 -19.82
C GLU A 124 -19.20 5.26 -20.67
N GLU A 125 -18.20 6.08 -20.32
CA GLU A 125 -16.93 6.15 -21.03
C GLU A 125 -15.98 4.97 -20.68
N TRP A 126 -16.23 4.26 -19.59
CA TRP A 126 -15.44 3.10 -19.16
C TRP A 126 -16.29 1.81 -19.04
N GLU A 127 -17.26 1.67 -19.95
CA GLU A 127 -18.11 0.48 -20.11
C GLU A 127 -18.95 0.11 -18.90
N ALA A 128 -19.13 1.03 -17.94
CA ALA A 128 -20.01 0.79 -16.79
C ALA A 128 -21.44 1.26 -17.09
N THR A 129 -22.41 0.44 -16.76
CA THR A 129 -23.83 0.81 -16.91
C THR A 129 -24.25 1.86 -15.88
N THR A 130 -23.73 1.75 -14.66
CA THR A 130 -23.97 2.69 -13.56
C THR A 130 -22.80 2.68 -12.60
N ALA A 131 -22.48 3.84 -12.02
CA ALA A 131 -21.61 3.94 -10.85
C ALA A 131 -22.34 4.78 -9.79
N HIS A 132 -22.40 4.27 -8.57
CA HIS A 132 -23.04 4.95 -7.45
C HIS A 132 -22.00 5.27 -6.39
N ALA A 133 -21.65 6.55 -6.25
CA ALA A 133 -20.87 7.03 -5.13
C ALA A 133 -21.84 7.39 -3.97
N THR A 134 -21.66 6.74 -2.82
CA THR A 134 -22.40 7.06 -1.59
C THR A 134 -21.63 7.96 -0.64
N GLY A 135 -20.46 8.43 -1.05
CA GLY A 135 -19.60 9.35 -0.33
C GLY A 135 -18.69 10.13 -1.29
N GLU A 136 -18.05 11.15 -0.77
CA GLU A 136 -17.00 11.87 -1.52
C GLU A 136 -15.71 11.06 -1.46
N PHE A 137 -15.14 10.71 -2.61
CA PHE A 137 -13.77 10.26 -2.69
C PHE A 137 -12.86 11.45 -2.36
N ARG A 138 -12.17 11.37 -1.24
CA ARG A 138 -11.16 12.36 -0.85
C ARG A 138 -9.81 11.72 -0.95
N PRO A 139 -9.06 11.99 -2.03
CA PRO A 139 -7.68 11.56 -2.17
C PRO A 139 -6.79 12.19 -1.11
#